data_7a7921923b4f549867686975f9b50093
#
_entry.id   7a7921923b4f549867686975f9b50093
#
_cell.length_a   1.000
_cell.length_b   1.000
_cell.length_c   1.000
_cell.angle_alpha   90.00
_cell.angle_beta   90.00
_cell.angle_gamma   90.00
#
_symmetry.space_group_name_H-M   'P 1'
#
loop_
_entity.id
_entity.type
_entity.pdbx_description
1 polymer ?
#
loop_
_entity_poly.entity_id
_entity_poly.type
_entity_poly.pdbx_seq_one_letter_code
_entity_poly.pdbx_strand_id
1 'polypeptide(L)'
;MQRYNTGTEMTLERKNTNNMQNWVRQIAEYPPRDEREKTEKQMILELAEKEGDGLLFRESACAHMTASSIILNPERTKMLMIWHNIYRSWSWTGGHCDGDPNFESVARREATEETGVRDLRKIGSGIASVEILPVWAHVKKGKTVGSHLHLNISFLFEADETEKLRVAPEENSGVRWLELGRIDQYCTEPDMIPVYKRLFSRANIC
;
A
#
# COMPACT_ATOMS: atom_id res chain seq x y z
N MET A 1 48.39 -0.55 -3.10
CA MET A 1 47.59 -0.41 -1.86
C MET A 1 46.85 0.92 -1.94
N GLN A 2 45.65 0.93 -2.57
CA GLN A 2 44.81 2.12 -2.75
C GLN A 2 43.82 2.19 -1.60
N ARG A 3 43.86 3.29 -0.83
CA ARG A 3 42.90 3.58 0.23
C ARG A 3 41.63 4.14 -0.43
N TYR A 4 40.54 3.44 -0.36
CA TYR A 4 39.22 3.93 -0.77
C TYR A 4 38.78 5.05 0.19
N ASN A 5 38.32 6.14 -0.41
CA ASN A 5 37.96 7.39 0.27
C ASN A 5 36.50 7.31 0.74
N THR A 6 36.25 6.77 1.93
CA THR A 6 34.92 6.61 2.54
C THR A 6 34.24 7.92 2.97
N GLY A 7 34.95 9.05 2.89
CA GLY A 7 34.43 10.35 3.31
C GLY A 7 33.54 11.05 2.28
N THR A 8 33.69 10.71 0.99
CA THR A 8 32.98 11.41 -0.10
C THR A 8 31.58 10.84 -0.30
N GLU A 9 31.38 9.53 -0.10
CA GLU A 9 30.06 8.88 -0.21
C GLU A 9 29.11 9.34 0.91
N MET A 10 29.56 9.40 2.15
CA MET A 10 28.73 9.89 3.28
C MET A 10 28.32 11.36 3.14
N THR A 11 29.12 12.19 2.45
CA THR A 11 28.81 13.62 2.26
C THR A 11 27.83 13.85 1.13
N LEU A 12 27.81 12.99 0.10
CA LEU A 12 26.84 13.02 -1.00
C LEU A 12 25.46 12.54 -0.52
N GLU A 13 25.39 11.48 0.28
CA GLU A 13 24.14 11.01 0.88
C GLU A 13 23.48 12.07 1.77
N ARG A 14 24.25 12.78 2.60
CA ARG A 14 23.73 13.86 3.49
C ARG A 14 23.28 15.10 2.73
N LYS A 15 23.86 15.43 1.58
CA LYS A 15 23.44 16.58 0.76
C LYS A 15 22.14 16.31 -0.01
N ASN A 16 21.90 15.05 -0.42
CA ASN A 16 20.66 14.68 -1.12
C ASN A 16 19.43 14.67 -0.19
N THR A 17 19.57 14.33 1.09
CA THR A 17 18.44 14.25 2.03
C THR A 17 17.81 15.61 2.36
N ASN A 18 18.55 16.71 2.26
CA ASN A 18 18.03 18.04 2.61
C ASN A 18 17.08 18.67 1.55
N ASN A 19 17.03 18.12 0.34
CA ASN A 19 16.16 18.61 -0.75
C ASN A 19 15.12 17.57 -1.20
N MET A 20 15.03 16.44 -0.48
CA MET A 20 14.11 15.36 -0.80
C MET A 20 12.70 15.71 -0.34
N GLN A 21 11.71 15.50 -1.22
CA GLN A 21 10.30 15.66 -0.88
C GLN A 21 9.92 14.82 0.34
N ASN A 22 9.03 15.31 1.18
CA ASN A 22 8.72 14.67 2.47
C ASN A 22 8.18 13.22 2.31
N TRP A 23 7.38 12.96 1.28
CA TRP A 23 6.84 11.64 1.00
C TRP A 23 7.93 10.64 0.52
N VAL A 24 8.88 11.11 -0.29
CA VAL A 24 10.03 10.30 -0.73
C VAL A 24 10.91 9.92 0.46
N ARG A 25 11.10 10.85 1.40
CA ARG A 25 11.84 10.59 2.63
C ARG A 25 11.20 9.50 3.49
N GLN A 26 9.86 9.50 3.64
CA GLN A 26 9.15 8.44 4.36
C GLN A 26 9.44 7.06 3.77
N ILE A 27 9.46 6.93 2.44
CA ILE A 27 9.81 5.69 1.75
C ILE A 27 11.30 5.36 1.96
N ALA A 28 12.19 6.34 1.83
CA ALA A 28 13.63 6.14 2.03
C ALA A 28 13.99 5.67 3.44
N GLU A 29 13.30 6.17 4.46
CA GLU A 29 13.49 5.79 5.87
C GLU A 29 12.85 4.44 6.23
N TYR A 30 11.94 3.94 5.41
CA TYR A 30 11.30 2.64 5.64
C TYR A 30 12.33 1.49 5.59
N PRO A 31 12.47 0.66 6.66
CA PRO A 31 13.36 -0.49 6.65
C PRO A 31 12.70 -1.69 5.96
N PRO A 32 13.14 -2.08 4.75
CA PRO A 32 12.62 -3.27 4.07
C PRO A 32 12.97 -4.53 4.87
N ARG A 33 12.07 -5.53 4.87
CA ARG A 33 12.23 -6.74 5.68
C ARG A 33 12.61 -7.98 4.87
N ASP A 34 12.52 -7.90 3.55
CA ASP A 34 12.96 -8.94 2.63
C ASP A 34 13.59 -8.34 1.36
N GLU A 35 14.22 -9.19 0.54
CA GLU A 35 14.91 -8.75 -0.68
C GLU A 35 13.95 -8.23 -1.76
N ARG A 36 12.71 -8.75 -1.83
CA ARG A 36 11.71 -8.23 -2.77
C ARG A 36 11.36 -6.79 -2.42
N GLU A 37 11.00 -6.55 -1.18
CA GLU A 37 10.63 -5.23 -0.70
C GLU A 37 11.78 -4.21 -0.81
N LYS A 38 13.02 -4.67 -0.56
CA LYS A 38 14.22 -3.86 -0.75
C LYS A 38 14.39 -3.43 -2.21
N THR A 39 14.20 -4.37 -3.13
CA THR A 39 14.28 -4.11 -4.57
C THR A 39 13.17 -3.17 -5.02
N GLU A 40 11.92 -3.45 -4.64
CA GLU A 40 10.76 -2.63 -5.01
C GLU A 40 10.86 -1.21 -4.43
N LYS A 41 11.29 -1.06 -3.15
CA LYS A 41 11.59 0.24 -2.56
C LYS A 41 12.61 1.02 -3.38
N GLN A 42 13.71 0.37 -3.78
CA GLN A 42 14.75 1.03 -4.59
C GLN A 42 14.20 1.51 -5.93
N MET A 43 13.41 0.67 -6.61
CA MET A 43 12.75 1.04 -7.88
C MET A 43 11.81 2.25 -7.71
N ILE A 44 11.03 2.30 -6.61
CA ILE A 44 10.15 3.44 -6.31
C ILE A 44 10.97 4.72 -6.11
N LEU A 45 12.07 4.65 -5.36
CA LEU A 45 12.93 5.82 -5.13
C LEU A 45 13.58 6.31 -6.43
N GLU A 46 14.01 5.42 -7.31
CA GLU A 46 14.57 5.77 -8.63
C GLU A 46 13.52 6.42 -9.55
N LEU A 47 12.28 5.96 -9.50
CA LEU A 47 11.17 6.59 -10.22
C LEU A 47 10.85 7.97 -9.64
N ALA A 48 10.83 8.09 -8.31
CA ALA A 48 10.59 9.36 -7.63
C ALA A 48 11.66 10.42 -7.94
N GLU A 49 12.91 10.01 -8.10
CA GLU A 49 13.98 10.92 -8.52
C GLU A 49 13.75 11.48 -9.94
N LYS A 50 13.16 10.68 -10.84
CA LYS A 50 12.93 11.06 -12.25
C LYS A 50 11.64 11.87 -12.44
N GLU A 51 10.56 11.47 -11.79
CA GLU A 51 9.21 11.98 -12.06
C GLU A 51 8.69 12.91 -10.94
N GLY A 52 9.32 12.89 -9.75
CA GLY A 52 8.94 13.74 -8.63
C GLY A 52 7.47 13.55 -8.21
N ASP A 53 6.80 14.66 -7.87
CA ASP A 53 5.39 14.67 -7.46
C ASP A 53 4.42 14.20 -8.55
N GLY A 54 4.87 14.07 -9.81
CA GLY A 54 4.07 13.50 -10.89
C GLY A 54 3.57 12.09 -10.56
N LEU A 55 4.36 11.29 -9.81
CA LEU A 55 3.96 9.96 -9.36
C LEU A 55 2.77 9.95 -8.39
N LEU A 56 2.46 11.05 -7.73
CA LEU A 56 1.30 11.13 -6.84
C LEU A 56 -0.03 11.17 -7.60
N PHE A 57 0.01 11.37 -8.92
CA PHE A 57 -1.17 11.51 -9.76
C PHE A 57 -1.32 10.33 -10.70
N ARG A 58 -2.57 9.87 -10.91
CA ARG A 58 -2.91 8.77 -11.86
C ARG A 58 -2.71 9.14 -13.33
N GLU A 59 -2.44 10.40 -13.65
CA GLU A 59 -2.01 10.88 -14.96
C GLU A 59 -0.60 10.37 -15.32
N SER A 60 0.22 9.98 -14.35
CA SER A 60 1.41 9.16 -14.57
C SER A 60 0.97 7.76 -14.99
N ALA A 61 0.76 7.61 -16.30
CA ALA A 61 0.01 6.48 -16.87
C ALA A 61 0.71 5.12 -16.75
N CYS A 62 2.04 5.10 -16.58
CA CYS A 62 2.81 3.85 -16.46
C CYS A 62 2.92 3.36 -15.03
N ALA A 63 3.03 4.29 -14.08
CA ALA A 63 3.13 3.99 -12.65
C ALA A 63 2.70 5.19 -11.81
N HIS A 64 1.99 4.95 -10.71
CA HIS A 64 1.62 6.02 -9.78
C HIS A 64 1.44 5.49 -8.36
N MET A 65 1.52 6.42 -7.38
CA MET A 65 1.43 6.07 -5.97
C MET A 65 0.00 5.73 -5.54
N THR A 66 -0.09 4.68 -4.74
CA THR A 66 -1.31 4.24 -4.06
C THR A 66 -1.04 3.98 -2.59
N ALA A 67 -2.08 3.99 -1.77
CA ALA A 67 -1.97 3.60 -0.37
C ALA A 67 -3.08 2.63 0.01
N SER A 68 -2.74 1.62 0.81
CA SER A 68 -3.64 0.53 1.19
C SER A 68 -3.65 0.27 2.69
N SER A 69 -4.73 -0.34 3.16
CA SER A 69 -4.94 -0.68 4.56
C SER A 69 -5.18 -2.17 4.75
N ILE A 70 -4.44 -2.78 5.67
CA ILE A 70 -4.83 -4.03 6.33
C ILE A 70 -5.53 -3.65 7.62
N ILE A 71 -6.82 -3.94 7.72
CA ILE A 71 -7.63 -3.62 8.91
C ILE A 71 -7.92 -4.92 9.65
N LEU A 72 -7.41 -5.04 10.85
CA LEU A 72 -7.53 -6.22 11.70
C LEU A 72 -8.56 -5.99 12.81
N ASN A 73 -9.21 -7.05 13.26
CA ASN A 73 -9.97 -7.00 14.50
C ASN A 73 -9.03 -6.98 15.72
N PRO A 74 -9.50 -6.60 16.93
CA PRO A 74 -8.68 -6.51 18.14
C PRO A 74 -7.98 -7.82 18.49
N GLU A 75 -8.64 -8.97 18.26
CA GLU A 75 -8.10 -10.31 18.51
C GLU A 75 -7.10 -10.75 17.43
N ARG A 76 -6.94 -9.98 16.34
CA ARG A 76 -6.07 -10.28 15.21
C ARG A 76 -6.31 -11.68 14.60
N THR A 77 -7.56 -12.08 14.55
CA THR A 77 -8.02 -13.34 13.94
C THR A 77 -8.67 -13.13 12.59
N LYS A 78 -9.15 -11.89 12.34
CA LYS A 78 -9.86 -11.52 11.12
C LYS A 78 -9.31 -10.23 10.52
N MET A 79 -9.49 -10.11 9.21
CA MET A 79 -9.24 -8.91 8.42
C MET A 79 -10.54 -8.41 7.80
N LEU A 80 -10.76 -7.11 7.83
CA LEU A 80 -11.84 -6.48 7.08
C LEU A 80 -11.43 -6.42 5.61
N MET A 81 -12.24 -7.01 4.75
CA MET A 81 -11.99 -7.08 3.31
C MET A 81 -13.21 -6.63 2.52
N ILE A 82 -12.95 -6.18 1.31
CA ILE A 82 -13.97 -5.79 0.33
C ILE A 82 -13.99 -6.79 -0.82
N TRP A 83 -15.17 -7.04 -1.40
CA TRP A 83 -15.28 -7.74 -2.67
C TRP A 83 -15.11 -6.76 -3.81
N HIS A 84 -13.91 -6.73 -4.38
CA HIS A 84 -13.54 -5.77 -5.41
C HIS A 84 -14.22 -6.10 -6.75
N ASN A 85 -14.97 -5.15 -7.32
CA ASN A 85 -15.80 -5.40 -8.51
C ASN A 85 -15.00 -5.74 -9.77
N ILE A 86 -13.81 -5.15 -9.95
CA ILE A 86 -12.93 -5.38 -11.12
C ILE A 86 -12.20 -6.71 -10.98
N TYR A 87 -11.51 -6.93 -9.85
CA TYR A 87 -10.69 -8.13 -9.64
C TYR A 87 -11.51 -9.37 -9.31
N ARG A 88 -12.80 -9.20 -8.89
CA ARG A 88 -13.69 -10.28 -8.47
C ARG A 88 -13.06 -11.16 -7.40
N SER A 89 -12.44 -10.54 -6.45
CA SER A 89 -11.68 -11.12 -5.36
C SER A 89 -11.97 -10.38 -4.06
N TRP A 90 -11.81 -11.05 -2.92
CA TRP A 90 -11.72 -10.37 -1.64
C TRP A 90 -10.34 -9.71 -1.55
N SER A 91 -10.36 -8.41 -1.30
CA SER A 91 -9.18 -7.55 -1.34
C SER A 91 -9.12 -6.64 -0.11
N TRP A 92 -7.93 -6.13 0.17
CA TRP A 92 -7.77 -5.02 1.12
C TRP A 92 -8.45 -3.75 0.63
N THR A 93 -8.50 -2.72 1.47
CA THR A 93 -8.93 -1.38 1.08
C THR A 93 -7.74 -0.55 0.61
N GLY A 94 -7.97 0.33 -0.35
CA GLY A 94 -6.93 1.24 -0.81
C GLY A 94 -7.26 1.95 -2.11
N GLY A 95 -6.53 3.01 -2.37
CA GLY A 95 -6.76 3.83 -3.55
C GLY A 95 -5.59 4.73 -3.93
N HIS A 96 -5.84 5.59 -4.89
CA HIS A 96 -4.86 6.49 -5.46
C HIS A 96 -4.59 7.68 -4.53
N CYS A 97 -3.35 8.15 -4.57
CA CYS A 97 -2.96 9.33 -3.81
C CYS A 97 -3.61 10.62 -4.36
N ASP A 98 -3.78 10.73 -5.69
CA ASP A 98 -4.40 11.87 -6.36
C ASP A 98 -3.85 13.22 -5.90
N GLY A 99 -2.52 13.28 -5.73
CA GLY A 99 -1.78 14.47 -5.30
C GLY A 99 -1.57 14.58 -3.77
N ASP A 100 -2.19 13.73 -2.96
CA ASP A 100 -1.97 13.74 -1.51
C ASP A 100 -0.67 12.99 -1.16
N PRO A 101 0.36 13.69 -0.61
CA PRO A 101 1.62 13.06 -0.23
C PRO A 101 1.55 12.34 1.14
N ASN A 102 0.41 12.41 1.84
CA ASN A 102 0.21 11.74 3.12
C ASN A 102 -0.45 10.37 2.91
N PHE A 103 0.37 9.35 2.65
CA PHE A 103 -0.09 7.99 2.38
C PHE A 103 -0.97 7.41 3.50
N GLU A 104 -0.70 7.72 4.78
CA GLU A 104 -1.54 7.25 5.87
C GLU A 104 -2.94 7.88 5.81
N SER A 105 -3.02 9.17 5.50
CA SER A 105 -4.30 9.87 5.29
C SER A 105 -5.10 9.25 4.15
N VAL A 106 -4.44 8.97 3.02
CA VAL A 106 -5.05 8.28 1.88
C VAL A 106 -5.58 6.91 2.29
N ALA A 107 -4.75 6.07 2.92
CA ALA A 107 -5.13 4.73 3.35
C ALA A 107 -6.35 4.74 4.30
N ARG A 108 -6.41 5.69 5.24
CA ARG A 108 -7.56 5.87 6.15
C ARG A 108 -8.81 6.33 5.44
N ARG A 109 -8.68 7.29 4.52
CA ARG A 109 -9.79 7.80 3.73
C ARG A 109 -10.42 6.67 2.92
N GLU A 110 -9.62 5.96 2.13
CA GLU A 110 -10.07 4.85 1.31
C GLU A 110 -10.73 3.74 2.15
N ALA A 111 -10.12 3.36 3.28
CA ALA A 111 -10.70 2.40 4.20
C ALA A 111 -12.09 2.81 4.68
N THR A 112 -12.26 4.09 5.05
CA THR A 112 -13.55 4.63 5.50
C THR A 112 -14.58 4.71 4.36
N GLU A 113 -14.17 5.13 3.17
CA GLU A 113 -15.04 5.26 2.00
C GLU A 113 -15.54 3.89 1.53
N GLU A 114 -14.67 2.89 1.49
CA GLU A 114 -14.96 1.55 0.98
C GLU A 114 -15.69 0.64 1.97
N THR A 115 -15.51 0.85 3.29
CA THR A 115 -16.05 -0.06 4.32
C THR A 115 -17.05 0.58 5.27
N GLY A 116 -17.01 1.90 5.43
CA GLY A 116 -17.79 2.64 6.42
C GLY A 116 -17.18 2.70 7.83
N VAL A 117 -16.11 1.97 8.10
CA VAL A 117 -15.38 2.00 9.39
C VAL A 117 -14.75 3.38 9.60
N ARG A 118 -14.82 3.90 10.84
CA ARG A 118 -14.36 5.26 11.18
C ARG A 118 -13.26 5.30 12.23
N ASP A 119 -13.30 4.38 13.19
CA ASP A 119 -12.31 4.34 14.26
C ASP A 119 -11.18 3.35 13.89
N LEU A 120 -10.23 3.86 13.12
CA LEU A 120 -9.05 3.10 12.70
C LEU A 120 -7.88 3.41 13.64
N ARG A 121 -7.51 2.47 14.50
CA ARG A 121 -6.31 2.58 15.35
C ARG A 121 -5.10 2.01 14.62
N LYS A 122 -4.05 2.81 14.47
CA LYS A 122 -2.83 2.37 13.79
C LYS A 122 -2.08 1.32 14.60
N ILE A 123 -1.66 0.26 13.93
CA ILE A 123 -0.74 -0.75 14.46
C ILE A 123 0.67 -0.42 13.97
N GLY A 124 1.60 -0.24 14.90
CA GLY A 124 2.97 0.18 14.59
C GLY A 124 3.13 1.69 14.38
N SER A 125 4.31 2.13 14.02
CA SER A 125 4.69 3.56 14.00
C SER A 125 4.76 4.20 12.62
N GLY A 126 4.69 3.44 11.54
CA GLY A 126 4.93 3.96 10.20
C GLY A 126 4.33 3.09 9.08
N ILE A 127 5.00 3.10 7.95
CA ILE A 127 4.74 2.23 6.82
C ILE A 127 4.87 0.77 7.24
N ALA A 128 3.91 -0.05 6.88
CA ALA A 128 3.93 -1.48 7.17
C ALA A 128 4.59 -2.28 6.04
N SER A 129 4.40 -1.87 4.79
CA SER A 129 4.98 -2.53 3.64
C SER A 129 5.05 -1.60 2.43
N VAL A 130 5.95 -1.92 1.50
CA VAL A 130 6.11 -1.23 0.21
C VAL A 130 6.05 -2.28 -0.88
N GLU A 131 5.19 -2.10 -1.88
CA GLU A 131 4.99 -3.05 -2.98
C GLU A 131 4.90 -2.34 -4.33
N ILE A 132 5.35 -3.02 -5.38
CA ILE A 132 4.98 -2.69 -6.76
C ILE A 132 3.98 -3.74 -7.25
N LEU A 133 2.75 -3.30 -7.50
CA LEU A 133 1.64 -4.17 -7.86
C LEU A 133 1.23 -3.94 -9.33
N PRO A 134 1.22 -4.98 -10.17
CA PRO A 134 0.77 -4.86 -11.54
C PRO A 134 -0.75 -4.70 -11.61
N VAL A 135 -1.21 -3.76 -12.41
CA VAL A 135 -2.62 -3.59 -12.77
C VAL A 135 -2.81 -3.95 -14.24
N TRP A 136 -3.61 -4.96 -14.50
CA TRP A 136 -3.91 -5.39 -15.86
C TRP A 136 -4.88 -4.44 -16.54
N ALA A 137 -4.79 -4.34 -17.87
CA ALA A 137 -5.71 -3.53 -18.65
C ALA A 137 -7.16 -3.96 -18.38
N HIS A 138 -8.02 -2.98 -18.11
CA HIS A 138 -9.43 -3.21 -17.79
C HIS A 138 -10.33 -2.06 -18.28
N VAL A 139 -11.64 -2.22 -18.13
CA VAL A 139 -12.59 -1.15 -18.42
C VAL A 139 -13.17 -0.61 -17.13
N LYS A 140 -13.02 0.69 -16.87
CA LYS A 140 -13.62 1.40 -15.72
C LYS A 140 -14.55 2.50 -16.26
N LYS A 141 -15.83 2.49 -15.87
CA LYS A 141 -16.84 3.48 -16.30
C LYS A 141 -16.88 3.68 -17.83
N GLY A 142 -16.78 2.57 -18.60
CA GLY A 142 -16.82 2.60 -20.06
C GLY A 142 -15.55 3.09 -20.77
N LYS A 143 -14.49 3.39 -20.04
CA LYS A 143 -13.18 3.78 -20.60
C LYS A 143 -12.16 2.67 -20.41
N THR A 144 -11.35 2.43 -21.45
CA THR A 144 -10.22 1.50 -21.34
C THR A 144 -9.09 2.14 -20.52
N VAL A 145 -8.64 1.42 -19.48
CA VAL A 145 -7.46 1.72 -18.69
C VAL A 145 -6.36 0.76 -19.12
N GLY A 146 -5.20 1.27 -19.52
CA GLY A 146 -4.03 0.47 -19.90
C GLY A 146 -3.41 -0.24 -18.70
N SER A 147 -2.58 -1.28 -18.95
CA SER A 147 -1.79 -1.89 -17.90
C SER A 147 -0.78 -0.90 -17.33
N HIS A 148 -0.64 -0.87 -16.02
CA HIS A 148 0.26 0.03 -15.30
C HIS A 148 0.69 -0.55 -13.95
N LEU A 149 1.51 0.17 -13.21
CA LEU A 149 1.98 -0.25 -11.89
C LEU A 149 1.40 0.66 -10.79
N HIS A 150 0.91 0.06 -9.73
CA HIS A 150 0.67 0.74 -8.47
C HIS A 150 1.94 0.66 -7.60
N LEU A 151 2.51 1.81 -7.27
CA LEU A 151 3.60 1.95 -6.31
C LEU A 151 2.93 2.10 -4.94
N ASN A 152 2.72 0.99 -4.26
CA ASN A 152 1.82 0.91 -3.11
C ASN A 152 2.54 1.03 -1.78
N ILE A 153 1.95 1.81 -0.88
CA ILE A 153 2.38 1.95 0.52
C ILE A 153 1.28 1.42 1.42
N SER A 154 1.58 0.38 2.20
CA SER A 154 0.59 -0.27 3.06
C SER A 154 0.71 0.15 4.52
N PHE A 155 -0.44 0.24 5.20
CA PHE A 155 -0.54 0.49 6.63
C PHE A 155 -1.34 -0.61 7.33
N LEU A 156 -1.06 -0.82 8.62
CA LEU A 156 -1.80 -1.72 9.49
C LEU A 156 -2.68 -0.91 10.42
N PHE A 157 -3.95 -1.25 10.47
CA PHE A 157 -4.93 -0.68 11.38
C PHE A 157 -5.69 -1.76 12.14
N GLU A 158 -6.29 -1.35 13.24
CA GLU A 158 -7.21 -2.14 14.03
C GLU A 158 -8.55 -1.39 14.11
N ALA A 159 -9.65 -2.13 13.99
CA ALA A 159 -11.00 -1.57 14.13
C ALA A 159 -11.92 -2.57 14.85
N ASP A 160 -13.00 -2.06 15.44
CA ASP A 160 -14.01 -2.88 16.12
C ASP A 160 -14.90 -3.60 15.10
N GLU A 161 -15.05 -4.91 15.25
CA GLU A 161 -15.93 -5.72 14.38
C GLU A 161 -17.41 -5.32 14.49
N THR A 162 -17.82 -4.64 15.55
CA THR A 162 -19.20 -4.21 15.78
C THR A 162 -19.57 -2.93 15.06
N GLU A 163 -18.59 -2.23 14.46
CA GLU A 163 -18.88 -1.05 13.63
C GLU A 163 -19.76 -1.41 12.45
N LYS A 164 -20.67 -0.49 12.12
CA LYS A 164 -21.60 -0.68 10.99
C LYS A 164 -20.85 -0.58 9.65
N LEU A 165 -20.74 -1.69 8.98
CA LEU A 165 -20.14 -1.78 7.64
C LEU A 165 -21.08 -1.23 6.56
N ARG A 166 -20.50 -0.68 5.49
CA ARG A 166 -21.19 -0.16 4.32
C ARG A 166 -20.40 -0.49 3.06
N VAL A 167 -21.08 -0.99 2.03
CA VAL A 167 -20.49 -1.13 0.69
C VAL A 167 -20.37 0.22 -0.01
N ALA A 168 -19.37 0.38 -0.87
CA ALA A 168 -19.22 1.47 -1.81
C ALA A 168 -19.52 0.91 -3.23
N PRO A 169 -20.77 0.99 -3.74
CA PRO A 169 -21.21 0.25 -4.93
C PRO A 169 -20.39 0.53 -6.20
N GLU A 170 -19.79 1.71 -6.28
CA GLU A 170 -18.90 2.09 -7.40
C GLU A 170 -17.60 1.27 -7.44
N GLU A 171 -17.17 0.71 -6.30
CA GLU A 171 -15.87 0.05 -6.14
C GLU A 171 -15.98 -1.38 -5.66
N ASN A 172 -16.89 -1.64 -4.72
CA ASN A 172 -17.09 -2.98 -4.16
C ASN A 172 -18.57 -3.37 -4.04
N SER A 173 -18.83 -4.67 -3.96
CA SER A 173 -20.18 -5.24 -3.77
C SER A 173 -20.28 -6.07 -2.48
N GLY A 174 -19.27 -6.07 -1.65
CA GLY A 174 -19.29 -6.74 -0.35
C GLY A 174 -18.23 -6.20 0.57
N VAL A 175 -18.53 -6.15 1.87
CA VAL A 175 -17.60 -5.80 2.94
C VAL A 175 -17.78 -6.81 4.07
N ARG A 176 -16.71 -7.50 4.49
CA ARG A 176 -16.79 -8.55 5.53
C ARG A 176 -15.50 -8.67 6.32
N TRP A 177 -15.67 -9.05 7.57
CA TRP A 177 -14.60 -9.63 8.38
C TRP A 177 -14.36 -11.07 7.98
N LEU A 178 -13.15 -11.40 7.54
CA LEU A 178 -12.75 -12.71 7.05
C LEU A 178 -11.58 -13.26 7.86
N GLU A 179 -11.58 -14.56 8.11
CA GLU A 179 -10.57 -15.25 8.92
C GLU A 179 -9.19 -15.24 8.25
N LEU A 180 -8.16 -14.76 8.93
CA LEU A 180 -6.80 -14.66 8.40
C LEU A 180 -6.23 -16.00 7.94
N GLY A 181 -6.49 -17.07 8.70
CA GLY A 181 -6.03 -18.42 8.37
C GLY A 181 -6.62 -19.01 7.09
N ARG A 182 -7.61 -18.35 6.49
CA ARG A 182 -8.28 -18.80 5.27
C ARG A 182 -8.12 -17.83 4.10
N ILE A 183 -7.15 -16.93 4.16
CA ILE A 183 -6.93 -15.92 3.10
C ILE A 183 -6.78 -16.55 1.71
N ASP A 184 -6.16 -17.73 1.62
CA ASP A 184 -5.96 -18.46 0.37
C ASP A 184 -7.30 -18.94 -0.27
N GLN A 185 -8.39 -18.97 0.51
CA GLN A 185 -9.73 -19.35 0.03
C GLN A 185 -10.55 -18.13 -0.39
N TYR A 186 -10.22 -16.96 0.12
CA TYR A 186 -10.95 -15.72 -0.14
C TYR A 186 -10.34 -14.90 -1.27
N CYS A 187 -9.02 -14.77 -1.29
CA CYS A 187 -8.29 -14.04 -2.32
C CYS A 187 -8.06 -14.94 -3.54
N THR A 188 -8.55 -14.52 -4.71
CA THR A 188 -8.35 -15.23 -5.98
C THR A 188 -7.16 -14.69 -6.78
N GLU A 189 -6.43 -13.73 -6.23
CA GLU A 189 -5.24 -13.12 -6.81
C GLU A 189 -3.98 -13.76 -6.22
N PRO A 190 -3.32 -14.70 -6.92
CA PRO A 190 -2.20 -15.47 -6.37
C PRO A 190 -1.04 -14.60 -5.90
N ASP A 191 -0.79 -13.49 -6.61
CA ASP A 191 0.32 -12.57 -6.32
C ASP A 191 0.09 -11.75 -5.03
N MET A 192 -1.17 -11.60 -4.60
CA MET A 192 -1.54 -10.89 -3.38
C MET A 192 -1.43 -11.73 -2.12
N ILE A 193 -1.56 -13.05 -2.22
CA ILE A 193 -1.50 -13.95 -1.06
C ILE A 193 -0.16 -13.82 -0.29
N PRO A 194 1.01 -13.83 -0.93
CA PRO A 194 2.28 -13.59 -0.24
C PRO A 194 2.36 -12.21 0.41
N VAL A 195 1.75 -11.18 -0.19
CA VAL A 195 1.71 -9.82 0.36
C VAL A 195 0.91 -9.81 1.68
N TYR A 196 -0.29 -10.40 1.68
CA TYR A 196 -1.10 -10.52 2.90
C TYR A 196 -0.37 -11.29 4.00
N LYS A 197 0.19 -12.46 3.69
CA LYS A 197 0.93 -13.28 4.68
C LYS A 197 2.12 -12.54 5.28
N ARG A 198 2.85 -11.76 4.48
CA ARG A 198 3.91 -10.89 4.96
C ARG A 198 3.40 -9.81 5.92
N LEU A 199 2.30 -9.15 5.59
CA LEU A 199 1.69 -8.11 6.44
C LEU A 199 1.13 -8.71 7.74
N PHE A 200 0.55 -9.90 7.71
CA PHE A 200 0.10 -10.61 8.90
C PHE A 200 1.27 -10.90 9.85
N SER A 201 2.41 -11.36 9.34
CA SER A 201 3.60 -11.58 10.17
C SER A 201 4.09 -10.31 10.85
N ARG A 202 3.88 -9.14 10.24
CA ARG A 202 4.25 -7.82 10.82
C ARG A 202 3.31 -7.36 11.92
N ALA A 203 2.08 -7.81 11.88
CA ALA A 203 1.10 -7.58 12.95
C ALA A 203 1.26 -8.55 14.13
N ASN A 204 2.34 -9.36 14.18
CA ASN A 204 2.57 -10.46 15.15
C ASN A 204 1.42 -11.48 15.15
N ILE A 205 0.92 -11.81 13.99
CA ILE A 205 -0.03 -12.89 13.77
C ILE A 205 0.78 -14.11 13.33
N CYS A 206 0.79 -15.12 14.15
CA CYS A 206 1.45 -16.42 13.90
C CYS A 206 0.53 -17.35 13.12
#